data_1e839bf0bfd5a8c15ce8e84fdfc72bba
#
_entry.id   1e839bf0bfd5a8c15ce8e84fdfc72bba
#
_cell.length_a   1.000
_cell.length_b   1.000
_cell.length_c   1.000
_cell.angle_alpha   90.00
_cell.angle_beta   90.00
_cell.angle_gamma   90.00
#
_symmetry.space_group_name_H-M   'P 1'
#
loop_
_entity.id
_entity.type
_entity.pdbx_description
1 polymer ?
#
loop_
_entity_poly.entity_id
_entity_poly.type
_entity_poly.pdbx_seq_one_letter_code
_entity_poly.pdbx_strand_id
1 'polypeptide(L)'
;MIDYEVNIFDRVYRKVAPLCAGGKFVSVYNPSPSAYPAGSLVELSNRTVRERQSSTPVENFARIMYQLDVYAQTKAEAKAVYKAADNELIATGFTRVGGDFLDNADNINVFRYTARYEAEIDPDGVIYRAP
;
A
#
# COMPACT_ATOMS: atom_id res chain seq x y z
N MET A 1 -3.87 3.65 -19.90
CA MET A 1 -3.80 3.70 -18.41
C MET A 1 -2.40 3.28 -17.97
N ILE A 2 -1.80 4.05 -17.09
CA ILE A 2 -0.50 3.70 -16.50
C ILE A 2 -0.78 2.70 -15.37
N ASP A 3 -0.26 1.47 -15.48
CA ASP A 3 -0.57 0.41 -14.53
C ASP A 3 0.70 -0.34 -14.12
N TYR A 4 1.15 -0.09 -12.91
CA TYR A 4 2.30 -0.74 -12.28
C TYR A 4 1.94 -1.38 -10.93
N GLU A 5 0.66 -1.71 -10.74
CA GLU A 5 0.16 -2.29 -9.47
C GLU A 5 0.93 -3.55 -9.07
N VAL A 6 1.14 -4.47 -10.01
CA VAL A 6 1.86 -5.72 -9.73
C VAL A 6 3.31 -5.45 -9.31
N ASN A 7 3.98 -4.52 -9.98
CA ASN A 7 5.37 -4.18 -9.71
C ASN A 7 5.52 -3.53 -8.33
N ILE A 8 4.62 -2.61 -8.00
CA ILE A 8 4.63 -1.92 -6.71
C ILE A 8 4.32 -2.91 -5.58
N PHE A 9 3.28 -3.73 -5.76
CA PHE A 9 2.92 -4.76 -4.79
C PHE A 9 4.08 -5.73 -4.53
N ASP A 10 4.70 -6.24 -5.59
CA ASP A 10 5.81 -7.20 -5.51
C ASP A 10 6.98 -6.63 -4.71
N ARG A 11 7.29 -5.37 -4.93
CA ARG A 11 8.38 -4.69 -4.26
C ARG A 11 8.16 -4.61 -2.75
N VAL A 12 6.94 -4.29 -2.33
CA VAL A 12 6.56 -4.26 -0.91
C VAL A 12 6.46 -5.68 -0.35
N TYR A 13 5.87 -6.59 -1.11
CA TYR A 13 5.70 -7.99 -0.72
C TYR A 13 7.01 -8.65 -0.31
N ARG A 14 8.08 -8.43 -1.06
CA ARG A 14 9.40 -9.02 -0.78
C ARG A 14 9.94 -8.62 0.59
N LYS A 15 9.60 -7.42 1.06
CA LYS A 15 10.05 -6.91 2.36
C LYS A 15 9.14 -7.33 3.50
N VAL A 16 7.87 -7.55 3.23
CA VAL A 16 6.83 -7.75 4.24
C VAL A 16 6.48 -9.23 4.45
N ALA A 17 6.46 -10.02 3.38
CA ALA A 17 6.04 -11.41 3.44
C ALA A 17 6.80 -12.26 4.48
N PRO A 18 8.13 -12.10 4.67
CA PRO A 18 8.83 -12.84 5.72
C PRO A 18 8.36 -12.55 7.14
N LEU A 19 7.70 -11.42 7.36
CA LEU A 19 7.17 -11.01 8.67
C LEU A 19 5.73 -11.47 8.87
N CYS A 20 5.06 -11.92 7.80
CA CYS A 20 3.67 -12.36 7.85
C CYS A 20 3.58 -13.87 7.98
N ALA A 21 2.54 -14.37 8.65
CA ALA A 21 2.30 -15.80 8.82
C ALA A 21 2.04 -16.45 7.45
N GLY A 22 2.92 -17.38 7.06
CA GLY A 22 2.83 -18.06 5.77
C GLY A 22 2.89 -17.12 4.56
N GLY A 23 3.51 -15.94 4.70
CA GLY A 23 3.59 -14.95 3.62
C GLY A 23 2.25 -14.29 3.31
N LYS A 24 1.35 -14.19 4.26
CA LYS A 24 -0.03 -13.67 4.10
C LYS A 24 -0.07 -12.16 3.89
N PHE A 25 0.47 -11.72 2.78
CA PHE A 25 0.37 -10.32 2.34
C PHE A 25 -0.20 -10.32 0.92
N VAL A 26 -1.37 -9.72 0.74
CA VAL A 26 -2.16 -9.85 -0.49
C VAL A 26 -2.52 -8.49 -1.09
N SER A 27 -2.90 -8.48 -2.37
CA SER A 27 -3.24 -7.26 -3.10
C SER A 27 -4.73 -6.97 -3.13
N VAL A 28 -5.52 -7.74 -2.39
CA VAL A 28 -6.96 -7.52 -2.25
C VAL A 28 -7.30 -7.35 -0.78
N TYR A 29 -8.36 -6.58 -0.50
CA TYR A 29 -8.80 -6.36 0.87
C TYR A 29 -9.22 -7.69 1.51
N ASN A 30 -8.66 -8.00 2.67
CA ASN A 30 -8.95 -9.22 3.42
C ASN A 30 -9.20 -8.87 4.89
N PRO A 31 -10.45 -8.62 5.29
CA PRO A 31 -10.77 -8.20 6.65
C PRO A 31 -10.66 -9.31 7.69
N SER A 32 -10.62 -10.58 7.26
CA SER A 32 -10.58 -11.75 8.15
C SER A 32 -9.51 -12.73 7.70
N PRO A 33 -8.22 -12.39 7.85
CA PRO A 33 -7.15 -13.32 7.47
C PRO A 33 -7.17 -14.58 8.34
N SER A 34 -6.74 -15.70 7.75
CA SER A 34 -6.76 -17.00 8.43
C SER A 34 -5.63 -17.18 9.45
N ALA A 35 -4.60 -16.34 9.38
CA ALA A 35 -3.45 -16.38 10.28
C ALA A 35 -2.89 -14.97 10.45
N TYR A 36 -2.14 -14.73 11.53
CA TYR A 36 -1.57 -13.45 11.88
C TYR A 36 -0.07 -13.59 12.18
N PRO A 37 0.78 -12.59 11.92
CA PRO A 37 0.46 -11.31 11.27
C PRO A 37 0.09 -11.49 9.79
N ALA A 38 -0.76 -10.60 9.29
CA ALA A 38 -1.17 -10.60 7.88
C ALA A 38 -1.41 -9.16 7.42
N GLY A 39 -1.45 -8.95 6.13
CA GLY A 39 -1.70 -7.62 5.61
C GLY A 39 -2.14 -7.60 4.15
N SER A 40 -2.51 -6.42 3.69
CA SER A 40 -2.87 -6.18 2.30
C SER A 40 -2.42 -4.79 1.86
N LEU A 41 -2.08 -4.70 0.57
CA LEU A 41 -1.78 -3.44 -0.09
C LEU A 41 -2.65 -3.37 -1.34
N VAL A 42 -3.61 -2.45 -1.34
CA VAL A 42 -4.64 -2.36 -2.36
C VAL A 42 -4.56 -1.01 -3.07
N GLU A 43 -4.57 -1.01 -4.40
CA GLU A 43 -4.68 0.23 -5.17
C GLU A 43 -6.11 0.74 -5.09
N LEU A 44 -6.30 1.90 -4.45
CA LEU A 44 -7.62 2.52 -4.28
C LEU A 44 -8.01 3.39 -5.46
N SER A 45 -7.03 4.02 -6.10
CA SER A 45 -7.28 5.03 -7.11
C SER A 45 -6.11 5.12 -8.08
N ASN A 46 -6.44 5.31 -9.34
CA ASN A 46 -5.49 5.56 -10.42
C ASN A 46 -6.15 6.58 -11.34
N ARG A 47 -5.71 7.84 -11.27
CA ARG A 47 -6.34 8.94 -11.99
C ARG A 47 -5.32 9.70 -12.82
N THR A 48 -5.72 10.08 -14.04
CA THR A 48 -4.90 10.94 -14.90
C THR A 48 -4.68 12.30 -14.23
N VAL A 49 -3.43 12.76 -14.22
CA VAL A 49 -3.09 14.10 -13.73
C VAL A 49 -3.36 15.10 -14.86
N ARG A 50 -4.47 15.80 -14.80
CA ARG A 50 -4.95 16.71 -15.86
C ARG A 50 -4.00 17.86 -16.13
N GLU A 51 -3.41 18.43 -15.10
CA GLU A 51 -2.51 19.58 -15.18
C GLU A 51 -1.21 19.25 -15.93
N ARG A 52 -0.91 17.99 -16.09
CA ARG A 52 0.32 17.51 -16.75
C ARG A 52 0.03 16.82 -18.08
N GLN A 53 -1.21 16.90 -18.54
CA GLN A 53 -1.63 16.29 -19.78
C GLN A 53 -1.28 17.17 -20.98
N SER A 54 -0.77 16.57 -22.05
CA SER A 54 -0.48 17.24 -23.30
C SER A 54 -1.69 17.19 -24.24
N SER A 55 -1.58 17.84 -25.41
CA SER A 55 -2.63 17.81 -26.44
C SER A 55 -2.70 16.46 -27.17
N THR A 56 -1.70 15.59 -27.01
CA THR A 56 -1.72 14.25 -27.60
C THR A 56 -2.55 13.32 -26.72
N PRO A 57 -3.24 12.31 -27.29
CA PRO A 57 -4.08 11.40 -26.50
C PRO A 57 -3.26 10.34 -25.75
N VAL A 58 -2.23 10.76 -25.02
CA VAL A 58 -1.35 9.89 -24.24
C VAL A 58 -1.34 10.39 -22.81
N GLU A 59 -1.54 9.48 -21.86
CA GLU A 59 -1.44 9.80 -20.44
C GLU A 59 0.02 10.03 -20.04
N ASN A 60 0.35 11.25 -19.56
CA ASN A 60 1.71 11.60 -19.14
C ASN A 60 1.99 11.21 -17.70
N PHE A 61 1.01 11.39 -16.81
CA PHE A 61 1.14 11.06 -15.40
C PHE A 61 -0.19 10.56 -14.85
N ALA A 62 -0.10 9.61 -13.92
CA ALA A 62 -1.23 9.17 -13.12
C ALA A 62 -0.94 9.42 -11.66
N ARG A 63 -1.97 9.81 -10.91
CA ARG A 63 -1.92 9.88 -9.45
C ARG A 63 -2.50 8.59 -8.90
N ILE A 64 -1.69 7.86 -8.16
CA ILE A 64 -2.05 6.56 -7.62
C ILE A 64 -2.15 6.65 -6.09
N MET A 65 -3.14 5.97 -5.54
CA MET A 65 -3.34 5.89 -4.09
C MET A 65 -3.47 4.43 -3.68
N TYR A 66 -2.75 4.07 -2.63
CA TYR A 66 -2.76 2.72 -2.06
C TYR A 66 -3.20 2.76 -0.62
N GLN A 67 -3.88 1.70 -0.19
CA GLN A 67 -4.19 1.48 1.22
C GLN A 67 -3.47 0.24 1.71
N LEU A 68 -2.75 0.42 2.81
CA LEU A 68 -2.09 -0.65 3.53
C LEU A 68 -2.92 -0.99 4.76
N ASP A 69 -3.27 -2.26 4.92
CA ASP A 69 -3.92 -2.77 6.13
C ASP A 69 -3.03 -3.88 6.71
N VAL A 70 -2.79 -3.82 8.00
CA VAL A 70 -2.00 -4.81 8.74
C VAL A 70 -2.80 -5.31 9.92
N TYR A 71 -2.85 -6.63 10.08
CA TYR A 71 -3.55 -7.32 11.17
C TYR A 71 -2.55 -8.16 11.96
N ALA A 72 -2.55 -8.04 13.27
CA ALA A 72 -1.70 -8.83 14.15
C ALA A 72 -2.34 -9.04 15.50
N GLN A 73 -1.84 -10.03 16.24
CA GLN A 73 -2.33 -10.33 17.58
C GLN A 73 -1.71 -9.45 18.65
N THR A 74 -0.60 -8.79 18.35
CA THR A 74 0.03 -7.82 19.24
C THR A 74 0.32 -6.52 18.49
N LYS A 75 0.36 -5.42 19.22
CA LYS A 75 0.68 -4.12 18.66
C LYS A 75 2.10 -4.07 18.11
N ALA A 76 3.02 -4.75 18.80
CA ALA A 76 4.42 -4.83 18.37
C ALA A 76 4.57 -5.53 17.02
N GLU A 77 3.86 -6.63 16.80
CA GLU A 77 3.87 -7.34 15.52
C GLU A 77 3.25 -6.49 14.41
N ALA A 78 2.13 -5.83 14.68
CA ALA A 78 1.50 -4.93 13.73
C ALA A 78 2.44 -3.81 13.31
N LYS A 79 3.14 -3.21 14.27
CA LYS A 79 4.12 -2.15 13.98
C LYS A 79 5.30 -2.65 13.16
N ALA A 80 5.80 -3.85 13.44
CA ALA A 80 6.93 -4.41 12.71
C ALA A 80 6.59 -4.60 11.23
N VAL A 81 5.44 -5.18 10.94
CA VAL A 81 4.96 -5.37 9.55
C VAL A 81 4.70 -4.02 8.89
N TYR A 82 4.01 -3.12 9.58
CA TYR A 82 3.71 -1.79 9.08
C TYR A 82 4.98 -1.01 8.73
N LYS A 83 5.98 -1.00 9.63
CA LYS A 83 7.23 -0.27 9.39
C LYS A 83 7.98 -0.80 8.17
N ALA A 84 8.00 -2.11 7.98
CA ALA A 84 8.66 -2.70 6.80
C ALA A 84 7.98 -2.24 5.50
N ALA A 85 6.66 -2.25 5.46
CA ALA A 85 5.88 -1.79 4.31
C ALA A 85 6.04 -0.27 4.10
N ASP A 86 5.94 0.50 5.17
CA ASP A 86 6.08 1.96 5.14
C ASP A 86 7.44 2.38 4.59
N ASN A 87 8.52 1.77 5.12
CA ASN A 87 9.88 2.09 4.68
C ASN A 87 10.05 1.84 3.19
N GLU A 88 9.52 0.74 2.68
CA GLU A 88 9.65 0.41 1.25
C GLU A 88 8.81 1.35 0.39
N LEU A 89 7.60 1.69 0.80
CA LEU A 89 6.74 2.61 0.07
C LEU A 89 7.34 4.02 0.03
N ILE A 90 7.87 4.51 1.15
CA ILE A 90 8.54 5.82 1.21
C ILE A 90 9.80 5.81 0.33
N ALA A 91 10.60 4.74 0.39
CA ALA A 91 11.80 4.60 -0.44
C ALA A 91 11.47 4.55 -1.93
N THR A 92 10.31 4.02 -2.28
CA THR A 92 9.81 3.96 -3.67
C THR A 92 9.37 5.33 -4.18
N GLY A 93 8.99 6.25 -3.29
CA GLY A 93 8.60 7.61 -3.65
C GLY A 93 7.19 8.00 -3.20
N PHE A 94 6.47 7.11 -2.51
CA PHE A 94 5.14 7.42 -1.99
C PHE A 94 5.22 8.38 -0.80
N THR A 95 4.15 9.14 -0.62
CA THR A 95 3.93 9.97 0.57
C THR A 95 2.79 9.37 1.36
N ARG A 96 3.01 9.16 2.66
CA ARG A 96 1.95 8.69 3.56
C ARG A 96 1.01 9.86 3.86
N VAL A 97 -0.29 9.69 3.57
CA VAL A 97 -1.31 10.72 3.76
C VAL A 97 -2.21 10.46 4.97
N GLY A 98 -1.98 9.37 5.70
CA GLY A 98 -2.70 9.07 6.94
C GLY A 98 -2.33 7.68 7.43
N GLY A 99 -2.51 7.44 8.73
CA GLY A 99 -2.29 6.13 9.32
C GLY A 99 -2.76 6.10 10.76
N ASP A 100 -3.55 5.07 11.09
CA ASP A 100 -4.15 4.92 12.40
C ASP A 100 -4.20 3.46 12.84
N PHE A 101 -4.09 3.23 14.14
CA PHE A 101 -4.49 1.98 14.75
C PHE A 101 -6.00 1.98 14.91
N LEU A 102 -6.65 0.93 14.42
CA LEU A 102 -8.09 0.77 14.53
C LEU A 102 -8.40 -0.52 15.26
N ASP A 103 -9.53 -0.50 16.00
CA ASP A 103 -10.07 -1.72 16.58
C ASP A 103 -10.62 -2.59 15.46
N ASN A 104 -10.36 -3.90 15.53
CA ASN A 104 -10.96 -4.83 14.61
C ASN A 104 -12.36 -5.19 15.13
N ALA A 105 -13.39 -4.74 14.42
CA ALA A 105 -14.78 -4.97 14.84
C ALA A 105 -15.16 -6.45 14.90
N ASP A 106 -14.51 -7.29 14.06
CA ASP A 106 -14.79 -8.72 14.01
C ASP A 106 -14.07 -9.52 15.09
N ASN A 107 -12.96 -8.98 15.61
CA ASN A 107 -12.16 -9.65 16.64
C ASN A 107 -11.37 -8.63 17.44
N ILE A 108 -11.80 -8.40 18.69
CA ILE A 108 -11.18 -7.43 19.61
C ILE A 108 -9.76 -7.82 20.04
N ASN A 109 -9.37 -9.08 19.83
CA ASN A 109 -8.03 -9.56 20.16
C ASN A 109 -7.01 -9.36 19.01
N VAL A 110 -7.45 -8.73 17.94
CA VAL A 110 -6.62 -8.46 16.76
C VAL A 110 -6.45 -6.96 16.60
N PHE A 111 -5.20 -6.52 16.50
CA PHE A 111 -4.86 -5.12 16.24
C PHE A 111 -4.84 -4.89 14.72
N ARG A 112 -5.46 -3.81 14.29
CA ARG A 112 -5.48 -3.39 12.90
C ARG A 112 -4.77 -2.04 12.76
N TYR A 113 -3.84 -1.95 11.82
CA TYR A 113 -3.25 -0.69 11.42
C TYR A 113 -3.59 -0.43 9.96
N THR A 114 -4.06 0.78 9.64
CA THR A 114 -4.38 1.18 8.28
C THR A 114 -3.64 2.47 7.92
N ALA A 115 -3.16 2.57 6.70
CA ALA A 115 -2.50 3.77 6.21
C ALA A 115 -2.76 3.93 4.71
N ARG A 116 -2.70 5.17 4.25
CA ARG A 116 -2.83 5.49 2.83
C ARG A 116 -1.60 6.20 2.31
N TYR A 117 -1.27 5.93 1.06
CA TYR A 117 -0.08 6.41 0.37
C TYR A 117 -0.44 6.94 -1.00
N GLU A 118 0.16 8.04 -1.39
CA GLU A 118 -0.05 8.68 -2.68
C GLU A 118 1.26 8.93 -3.39
N ALA A 119 1.24 8.86 -4.73
CA ALA A 119 2.35 9.26 -5.58
C ALA A 119 1.86 9.54 -6.98
N GLU A 120 2.70 10.20 -7.79
CA GLU A 120 2.51 10.32 -9.23
C GLU A 120 3.47 9.38 -9.94
N ILE A 121 3.01 8.77 -11.01
CA ILE A 121 3.78 7.83 -11.79
C ILE A 121 3.69 8.17 -13.28
N ASP A 122 4.81 8.03 -14.02
CA ASP A 122 4.84 8.24 -15.45
C ASP A 122 4.69 6.92 -16.23
N PRO A 123 4.57 6.96 -17.57
CA PRO A 123 4.43 5.74 -18.37
C PRO A 123 5.61 4.77 -18.27
N ASP A 124 6.79 5.25 -17.90
CA ASP A 124 7.98 4.41 -17.73
C ASP A 124 8.06 3.78 -16.34
N GLY A 125 7.08 4.06 -15.48
CA GLY A 125 7.03 3.51 -14.13
C GLY A 125 7.87 4.28 -13.11
N VAL A 126 8.35 5.47 -13.45
CA VAL A 126 9.08 6.32 -12.51
C VAL A 126 8.07 6.99 -11.56
N ILE A 127 8.30 6.85 -10.29
CA ILE A 127 7.42 7.37 -9.25
C ILE A 127 7.97 8.69 -8.72
N TYR A 128 7.11 9.70 -8.74
CA TYR A 128 7.42 11.05 -8.28
C TYR A 128 6.64 11.32 -7.01
N ARG A 129 7.35 11.78 -5.98
CA ARG A 129 6.72 12.11 -4.71
C ARG A 129 5.73 13.27 -4.92
N ALA A 130 4.52 13.11 -4.39
CA ALA A 130 3.52 14.17 -4.46
C ALA A 130 4.00 15.40 -3.67
N PRO A 131 3.82 16.63 -4.22
CA PRO A 131 4.20 17.86 -3.53
C PRO A 131 3.36 18.13 -2.27
#